data_893e2088b4cf6da92769acfd7a92356d
#
_entry.id   893e2088b4cf6da92769acfd7a92356d
#
_cell.length_a   1.000
_cell.length_b   1.000
_cell.length_c   1.000
_cell.angle_alpha   90.00
_cell.angle_beta   90.00
_cell.angle_gamma   90.00
#
_symmetry.space_group_name_H-M   'P 1'
#
loop_
_entity.id
_entity.type
_entity.pdbx_description
1 polymer ?
#
loop_
_entity_poly.entity_id
_entity_poly.type
_entity_poly.pdbx_seq_one_letter_code
_entity_poly.pdbx_strand_id
1 'polypeptide(L)'
;MKIAIIGAGNMGGAIARGMAQGTLVATADITVSNPSQGKLDALKNDFPYVQVTHSNHEAAQKADCVIVCVKPWLMQEVIESLDLHEGQTLVSVAAGVSFDKLEEFAGVKLTMFRVIPNTAISQLQSMTLIASRNASSEQEQQMLDIFNEMGLAMLVPEQKLAATTALTSCGIAYVLKYIQAAMQAGIEMGVYPKDAQKMIAQSVKGAAELVLQGGNHPER
;
A
#
# COMPACT_ATOMS: atom_id res chain seq x y z
N MET A 1 13.05 -5.63 -12.25
CA MET A 1 11.61 -6.06 -12.30
C MET A 1 10.78 -4.86 -12.73
N LYS A 2 10.04 -4.99 -13.80
CA LYS A 2 9.13 -3.94 -14.27
C LYS A 2 7.80 -4.04 -13.55
N ILE A 3 7.31 -2.93 -13.02
CA ILE A 3 6.08 -2.87 -12.22
C ILE A 3 5.06 -1.97 -12.92
N ALA A 4 3.86 -2.48 -13.12
CA ALA A 4 2.69 -1.68 -13.49
C ALA A 4 1.81 -1.43 -12.26
N ILE A 5 1.42 -0.18 -12.04
CA ILE A 5 0.46 0.21 -11.00
C ILE A 5 -0.81 0.70 -11.69
N ILE A 6 -1.89 -0.06 -11.54
CA ILE A 6 -3.17 0.21 -12.16
C ILE A 6 -4.05 1.01 -11.19
N GLY A 7 -4.20 2.29 -11.47
CA GLY A 7 -4.92 3.24 -10.63
C GLY A 7 -4.01 4.11 -9.76
N ALA A 8 -3.96 5.42 -10.06
CA ALA A 8 -3.25 6.45 -9.28
C ALA A 8 -4.19 7.18 -8.30
N GLY A 9 -5.06 6.44 -7.62
CA GLY A 9 -5.85 6.95 -6.50
C GLY A 9 -4.98 7.25 -5.28
N ASN A 10 -5.61 7.52 -4.13
CA ASN A 10 -4.87 7.81 -2.89
C ASN A 10 -3.85 6.70 -2.56
N MET A 11 -4.28 5.44 -2.64
CA MET A 11 -3.41 4.31 -2.32
C MET A 11 -2.39 4.02 -3.42
N GLY A 12 -2.82 3.86 -4.68
CA GLY A 12 -1.91 3.55 -5.79
C GLY A 12 -0.91 4.67 -6.07
N GLY A 13 -1.33 5.94 -5.95
CA GLY A 13 -0.43 7.08 -6.05
C GLY A 13 0.60 7.14 -4.90
N ALA A 14 0.21 6.74 -3.68
CA ALA A 14 1.13 6.67 -2.55
C ALA A 14 2.14 5.51 -2.72
N ILE A 15 1.69 4.34 -3.18
CA ILE A 15 2.56 3.20 -3.51
C ILE A 15 3.56 3.59 -4.61
N ALA A 16 3.08 4.22 -5.69
CA ALA A 16 3.95 4.65 -6.79
C ALA A 16 5.05 5.62 -6.32
N ARG A 17 4.69 6.60 -5.49
CA ARG A 17 5.66 7.54 -4.89
C ARG A 17 6.62 6.85 -3.93
N GLY A 18 6.13 5.95 -3.11
CA GLY A 18 6.95 5.18 -2.19
C GLY A 18 7.99 4.34 -2.93
N MET A 19 7.57 3.58 -3.92
CA MET A 19 8.49 2.79 -4.76
C MET A 19 9.49 3.67 -5.54
N ALA A 20 9.05 4.81 -6.05
CA ALA A 20 9.92 5.74 -6.78
C ALA A 20 10.97 6.43 -5.89
N GLN A 21 10.76 6.48 -4.58
CA GLN A 21 11.72 6.94 -3.57
C GLN A 21 12.64 5.82 -3.08
N GLY A 22 12.24 4.58 -3.26
CA GLY A 22 13.00 3.41 -2.85
C GLY A 22 14.21 3.14 -3.75
N THR A 23 14.92 2.09 -3.43
CA THR A 23 16.17 1.70 -4.09
C THR A 23 16.07 0.37 -4.85
N LEU A 24 15.05 -0.45 -4.54
CA LEU A 24 14.88 -1.80 -5.07
C LEU A 24 14.25 -1.83 -6.46
N VAL A 25 13.45 -0.82 -6.81
CA VAL A 25 12.80 -0.71 -8.12
C VAL A 25 13.29 0.55 -8.82
N ALA A 26 13.93 0.39 -9.97
CA ALA A 26 14.36 1.56 -10.75
C ALA A 26 13.12 2.38 -11.17
N THR A 27 13.16 3.69 -10.98
CA THR A 27 12.03 4.60 -11.27
C THR A 27 11.53 4.47 -12.71
N ALA A 28 12.44 4.20 -13.66
CA ALA A 28 12.11 3.99 -15.08
C ALA A 28 11.38 2.67 -15.35
N ASP A 29 11.44 1.70 -14.41
CA ASP A 29 10.74 0.43 -14.49
C ASP A 29 9.32 0.48 -13.88
N ILE A 30 8.90 1.63 -13.36
CA ILE A 30 7.56 1.87 -12.81
C ILE A 30 6.69 2.51 -13.89
N THR A 31 5.60 1.84 -14.25
CA THR A 31 4.56 2.38 -15.13
C THR A 31 3.26 2.53 -14.37
N VAL A 32 2.65 3.69 -14.39
CA VAL A 32 1.39 3.97 -13.69
C VAL A 32 0.29 4.30 -14.69
N SER A 33 -0.82 3.59 -14.62
CA SER A 33 -2.01 3.90 -15.42
C SER A 33 -3.10 4.55 -14.56
N ASN A 34 -3.78 5.53 -15.12
CA ASN A 34 -4.94 6.16 -14.49
C ASN A 34 -5.78 6.91 -15.53
N PRO A 35 -7.13 6.93 -15.42
CA PRO A 35 -7.96 7.70 -16.34
C PRO A 35 -7.81 9.23 -16.19
N SER A 36 -7.39 9.72 -15.01
CA SER A 36 -7.27 11.16 -14.72
C SER A 36 -5.88 11.68 -15.06
N GLN A 37 -5.77 12.60 -16.04
CA GLN A 37 -4.51 13.23 -16.45
C GLN A 37 -3.82 13.95 -15.28
N GLY A 38 -4.55 14.75 -14.50
CA GLY A 38 -3.92 15.55 -13.44
C GLY A 38 -3.22 14.72 -12.36
N LYS A 39 -3.65 13.46 -12.11
CA LYS A 39 -2.94 12.57 -11.20
C LYS A 39 -1.65 12.03 -11.78
N LEU A 40 -1.64 11.78 -13.09
CA LEU A 40 -0.46 11.35 -13.82
C LEU A 40 0.56 12.47 -13.91
N ASP A 41 0.11 13.70 -14.21
CA ASP A 41 0.96 14.90 -14.26
C ASP A 41 1.61 15.17 -12.90
N ALA A 42 0.84 15.11 -11.80
CA ALA A 42 1.38 15.30 -10.45
C ALA A 42 2.47 14.27 -10.14
N LEU A 43 2.26 12.99 -10.50
CA LEU A 43 3.26 11.96 -10.29
C LEU A 43 4.51 12.19 -11.15
N LYS A 44 4.31 12.58 -12.42
CA LYS A 44 5.40 12.85 -13.38
C LYS A 44 6.23 14.07 -12.97
N ASN A 45 5.61 15.09 -12.37
CA ASN A 45 6.30 16.27 -11.84
C ASN A 45 7.19 15.91 -10.64
N ASP A 46 6.68 15.04 -9.74
CA ASP A 46 7.44 14.58 -8.58
C ASP A 46 8.56 13.59 -8.99
N PHE A 47 8.28 12.71 -9.97
CA PHE A 47 9.16 11.63 -10.43
C PHE A 47 9.21 11.56 -11.95
N PRO A 48 10.07 12.37 -12.61
CA PRO A 48 10.10 12.51 -14.09
C PRO A 48 10.38 11.21 -14.85
N TYR A 49 11.03 10.24 -14.24
CA TYR A 49 11.39 8.97 -14.89
C TYR A 49 10.29 7.90 -14.80
N VAL A 50 9.30 8.05 -13.90
CA VAL A 50 8.14 7.16 -13.86
C VAL A 50 7.38 7.24 -15.18
N GLN A 51 7.03 6.09 -15.75
CA GLN A 51 6.23 6.03 -16.96
C GLN A 51 4.75 6.18 -16.60
N VAL A 52 3.99 6.89 -17.43
CA VAL A 52 2.56 7.09 -17.22
C VAL A 52 1.76 6.83 -18.50
N THR A 53 0.58 6.26 -18.37
CA THR A 53 -0.33 5.97 -19.49
C THR A 53 -1.78 6.03 -19.05
N HIS A 54 -2.71 6.17 -19.99
CA HIS A 54 -4.14 6.01 -19.74
C HIS A 54 -4.63 4.58 -19.99
N SER A 55 -3.81 3.72 -20.59
CA SER A 55 -4.15 2.33 -20.91
C SER A 55 -3.66 1.38 -19.82
N ASN A 56 -4.59 0.76 -19.12
CA ASN A 56 -4.29 -0.30 -18.15
C ASN A 56 -3.61 -1.49 -18.84
N HIS A 57 -4.13 -1.90 -19.99
CA HIS A 57 -3.59 -2.99 -20.78
C HIS A 57 -2.14 -2.73 -21.20
N GLU A 58 -1.85 -1.55 -21.78
CA GLU A 58 -0.48 -1.20 -22.18
C GLU A 58 0.51 -1.22 -21.01
N ALA A 59 0.09 -0.73 -19.82
CA ALA A 59 0.91 -0.78 -18.62
C ALA A 59 1.18 -2.23 -18.21
N ALA A 60 0.16 -3.08 -18.19
CA ALA A 60 0.25 -4.46 -17.74
C ALA A 60 1.10 -5.34 -18.67
N GLN A 61 0.96 -5.18 -20.00
CA GLN A 61 1.68 -6.04 -20.98
C GLN A 61 3.21 -5.93 -20.91
N LYS A 62 3.75 -4.84 -20.38
CA LYS A 62 5.20 -4.61 -20.28
C LYS A 62 5.77 -4.95 -18.90
N ALA A 63 4.91 -5.37 -17.96
CA ALA A 63 5.27 -5.53 -16.56
C ALA A 63 5.47 -7.01 -16.17
N ASP A 64 6.45 -7.26 -15.32
CA ASP A 64 6.64 -8.52 -14.63
C ASP A 64 5.67 -8.66 -13.44
N CYS A 65 5.32 -7.53 -12.82
CA CYS A 65 4.43 -7.43 -11.68
C CYS A 65 3.37 -6.35 -11.89
N VAL A 66 2.09 -6.70 -11.75
CA VAL A 66 0.95 -5.82 -11.94
C VAL A 66 0.24 -5.60 -10.62
N ILE A 67 0.28 -4.38 -10.10
CA ILE A 67 -0.34 -3.96 -8.83
C ILE A 67 -1.66 -3.25 -9.14
N VAL A 68 -2.78 -3.87 -8.79
CA VAL A 68 -4.11 -3.33 -9.05
C VAL A 68 -4.61 -2.57 -7.83
N CYS A 69 -4.67 -1.23 -7.96
CA CYS A 69 -5.02 -0.27 -6.92
C CYS A 69 -6.38 0.41 -7.16
N VAL A 70 -7.36 -0.35 -7.60
CA VAL A 70 -8.73 0.14 -7.84
C VAL A 70 -9.67 -0.26 -6.71
N LYS A 71 -10.88 0.28 -6.71
CA LYS A 71 -11.90 -0.08 -5.72
C LYS A 71 -12.35 -1.54 -5.90
N PRO A 72 -12.73 -2.24 -4.81
CA PRO A 72 -13.08 -3.66 -4.88
C PRO A 72 -14.10 -4.03 -5.94
N TRP A 73 -15.11 -3.20 -6.16
CA TRP A 73 -16.16 -3.43 -7.16
C TRP A 73 -15.73 -3.23 -8.62
N LEU A 74 -14.54 -2.67 -8.86
CA LEU A 74 -13.93 -2.51 -10.19
C LEU A 74 -12.88 -3.60 -10.49
N MET A 75 -12.55 -4.46 -9.51
CA MET A 75 -11.45 -5.41 -9.64
C MET A 75 -11.66 -6.39 -10.79
N GLN A 76 -12.86 -6.94 -10.93
CA GLN A 76 -13.18 -7.88 -11.99
C GLN A 76 -13.00 -7.25 -13.37
N GLU A 77 -13.72 -6.17 -13.67
CA GLU A 77 -13.66 -5.46 -14.94
C GLU A 77 -12.23 -5.07 -15.31
N VAL A 78 -11.49 -4.53 -14.33
CA VAL A 78 -10.11 -4.10 -14.57
C VAL A 78 -9.21 -5.29 -14.84
N ILE A 79 -9.21 -6.34 -14.02
CA ILE A 79 -8.32 -7.50 -14.19
C ILE A 79 -8.60 -8.21 -15.51
N GLU A 80 -9.85 -8.45 -15.87
CA GLU A 80 -10.24 -9.06 -17.16
C GLU A 80 -9.74 -8.25 -18.35
N SER A 81 -9.67 -6.91 -18.23
CA SER A 81 -9.20 -6.03 -19.30
C SER A 81 -7.67 -5.96 -19.45
N LEU A 82 -6.90 -6.51 -18.50
CA LEU A 82 -5.44 -6.45 -18.52
C LEU A 82 -4.81 -7.47 -19.47
N ASP A 83 -5.53 -8.55 -19.80
CA ASP A 83 -5.01 -9.67 -20.61
C ASP A 83 -3.70 -10.23 -20.04
N LEU A 84 -3.76 -10.61 -18.75
CA LEU A 84 -2.60 -11.12 -18.01
C LEU A 84 -2.17 -12.49 -18.56
N HIS A 85 -0.87 -12.77 -18.51
CA HIS A 85 -0.30 -14.01 -19.01
C HIS A 85 0.56 -14.74 -17.98
N GLU A 86 0.79 -16.03 -18.19
CA GLU A 86 1.66 -16.84 -17.35
C GLU A 86 3.05 -16.20 -17.19
N GLY A 87 3.60 -16.31 -15.97
CA GLY A 87 4.87 -15.68 -15.59
C GLY A 87 4.77 -14.30 -14.98
N GLN A 88 3.62 -13.61 -15.13
CA GLN A 88 3.38 -12.35 -14.43
C GLN A 88 2.97 -12.59 -12.97
N THR A 89 3.24 -11.60 -12.13
CA THR A 89 2.76 -11.54 -10.74
C THR A 89 1.59 -10.55 -10.65
N LEU A 90 0.47 -10.98 -10.10
CA LEU A 90 -0.69 -10.13 -9.81
C LEU A 90 -0.70 -9.73 -8.34
N VAL A 91 -0.73 -8.44 -8.06
CA VAL A 91 -0.86 -7.88 -6.71
C VAL A 91 -2.18 -7.13 -6.59
N SER A 92 -3.02 -7.53 -5.67
CA SER A 92 -4.26 -6.83 -5.33
C SER A 92 -4.10 -6.02 -4.06
N VAL A 93 -4.44 -4.73 -4.09
CA VAL A 93 -4.49 -3.85 -2.92
C VAL A 93 -5.93 -3.66 -2.41
N ALA A 94 -6.88 -4.33 -3.03
CA ALA A 94 -8.29 -4.24 -2.67
C ALA A 94 -8.62 -5.11 -1.45
N ALA A 95 -9.20 -4.49 -0.42
CA ALA A 95 -9.75 -5.24 0.71
C ALA A 95 -10.97 -6.06 0.29
N GLY A 96 -11.12 -7.25 0.87
CA GLY A 96 -12.32 -8.08 0.68
C GLY A 96 -12.39 -8.89 -0.62
N VAL A 97 -11.38 -8.83 -1.50
CA VAL A 97 -11.29 -9.68 -2.70
C VAL A 97 -10.35 -10.85 -2.39
N SER A 98 -10.89 -12.08 -2.41
CA SER A 98 -10.11 -13.31 -2.11
C SER A 98 -9.22 -13.71 -3.27
N PHE A 99 -8.24 -14.60 -3.01
CA PHE A 99 -7.44 -15.19 -4.07
C PHE A 99 -8.28 -15.98 -5.09
N ASP A 100 -9.32 -16.69 -4.64
CA ASP A 100 -10.20 -17.45 -5.55
C ASP A 100 -10.88 -16.53 -6.58
N LYS A 101 -11.34 -15.35 -6.13
CA LYS A 101 -11.88 -14.33 -7.03
C LYS A 101 -10.83 -13.73 -7.97
N LEU A 102 -9.62 -13.46 -7.44
CA LEU A 102 -8.54 -12.94 -8.28
C LEU A 102 -8.11 -13.93 -9.36
N GLU A 103 -8.09 -15.22 -9.03
CA GLU A 103 -7.80 -16.32 -9.98
C GLU A 103 -8.90 -16.47 -11.03
N GLU A 104 -10.17 -16.38 -10.62
CA GLU A 104 -11.32 -16.34 -11.53
C GLU A 104 -11.23 -15.15 -12.50
N PHE A 105 -10.95 -13.94 -12.00
CA PHE A 105 -10.88 -12.74 -12.83
C PHE A 105 -9.68 -12.74 -13.79
N ALA A 106 -8.55 -13.31 -13.36
CA ALA A 106 -7.35 -13.39 -14.18
C ALA A 106 -7.48 -14.42 -15.31
N GLY A 107 -8.25 -15.50 -15.11
CA GLY A 107 -8.46 -16.55 -16.10
C GLY A 107 -7.22 -17.41 -16.40
N VAL A 108 -6.08 -17.12 -15.80
CA VAL A 108 -4.79 -17.81 -15.94
C VAL A 108 -4.15 -18.01 -14.58
N LYS A 109 -3.28 -19.02 -14.49
CA LYS A 109 -2.57 -19.31 -13.23
C LYS A 109 -1.39 -18.34 -13.06
N LEU A 110 -1.45 -17.53 -12.01
CA LEU A 110 -0.45 -16.51 -11.67
C LEU A 110 0.14 -16.74 -10.29
N THR A 111 1.33 -16.17 -10.06
CA THR A 111 1.78 -15.80 -8.72
C THR A 111 0.94 -14.61 -8.25
N MET A 112 0.33 -14.72 -7.07
CA MET A 112 -0.57 -13.68 -6.59
C MET A 112 -0.21 -13.24 -5.19
N PHE A 113 -0.35 -11.91 -4.95
CA PHE A 113 -0.25 -11.32 -3.64
C PHE A 113 -1.48 -10.47 -3.33
N ARG A 114 -1.93 -10.54 -2.09
CA ARG A 114 -2.89 -9.59 -1.52
C ARG A 114 -2.13 -8.71 -0.54
N VAL A 115 -2.04 -7.44 -0.85
CA VAL A 115 -1.25 -6.46 -0.09
C VAL A 115 -2.19 -5.43 0.50
N ILE A 116 -2.21 -5.32 1.81
CA ILE A 116 -3.09 -4.40 2.54
C ILE A 116 -2.23 -3.40 3.32
N PRO A 117 -1.84 -2.29 2.71
CA PRO A 117 -1.17 -1.19 3.39
C PRO A 117 -2.18 -0.32 4.16
N ASN A 118 -1.67 0.63 4.91
CA ASN A 118 -2.48 1.71 5.47
C ASN A 118 -2.08 3.09 4.89
N THR A 119 -2.81 4.14 5.25
CA THR A 119 -2.61 5.48 4.69
C THR A 119 -1.24 6.10 5.04
N ALA A 120 -0.54 5.60 6.06
CA ALA A 120 0.80 6.06 6.42
C ALA A 120 1.87 5.68 5.39
N ILE A 121 1.53 4.88 4.37
CA ILE A 121 2.42 4.57 3.24
C ILE A 121 2.90 5.85 2.52
N SER A 122 2.09 6.90 2.50
CA SER A 122 2.48 8.20 1.96
C SER A 122 3.63 8.89 2.73
N GLN A 123 3.91 8.41 3.94
CA GLN A 123 4.99 8.88 4.81
C GLN A 123 6.08 7.80 4.98
N LEU A 124 6.06 6.73 4.19
CA LEU A 124 6.94 5.57 4.29
C LEU A 124 6.90 4.91 5.70
N GLN A 125 5.72 4.90 6.32
CA GLN A 125 5.47 4.38 7.66
C GLN A 125 4.24 3.46 7.70
N SER A 126 3.99 2.74 6.61
CA SER A 126 2.87 1.80 6.55
C SER A 126 3.14 0.56 7.40
N MET A 127 2.12 0.07 8.07
CA MET A 127 2.06 -1.35 8.40
C MET A 127 1.36 -2.04 7.25
N THR A 128 2.10 -2.86 6.49
CA THR A 128 1.63 -3.52 5.27
C THR A 128 1.52 -5.03 5.50
N LEU A 129 0.33 -5.57 5.33
CA LEU A 129 0.08 -7.00 5.41
C LEU A 129 0.14 -7.62 4.01
N ILE A 130 0.82 -8.75 3.88
CA ILE A 130 1.00 -9.45 2.62
C ILE A 130 0.57 -10.91 2.80
N ALA A 131 -0.34 -11.37 1.96
CA ALA A 131 -0.60 -12.80 1.77
C ALA A 131 -0.21 -13.19 0.35
N SER A 132 0.19 -14.44 0.16
CA SER A 132 0.66 -14.97 -1.12
C SER A 132 -0.13 -16.21 -1.55
N ARG A 133 -0.20 -16.44 -2.86
CA ARG A 133 -0.67 -17.69 -3.48
C ARG A 133 0.19 -17.99 -4.69
N ASN A 134 0.64 -19.24 -4.82
CA ASN A 134 1.52 -19.73 -5.89
C ASN A 134 2.87 -18.98 -5.95
N ALA A 135 3.32 -18.37 -4.85
CA ALA A 135 4.60 -17.67 -4.77
C ALA A 135 5.70 -18.61 -4.24
N SER A 136 6.92 -18.46 -4.74
CA SER A 136 8.11 -19.03 -4.10
C SER A 136 8.55 -18.18 -2.91
N SER A 137 9.40 -18.75 -2.03
CA SER A 137 9.95 -18.00 -0.90
C SER A 137 10.76 -16.78 -1.33
N GLU A 138 11.43 -16.85 -2.49
CA GLU A 138 12.19 -15.73 -3.06
C GLU A 138 11.25 -14.61 -3.52
N GLN A 139 10.09 -14.96 -4.10
CA GLN A 139 9.09 -13.98 -4.53
C GLN A 139 8.41 -13.34 -3.31
N GLU A 140 8.14 -14.10 -2.25
CA GLU A 140 7.63 -13.57 -0.99
C GLU A 140 8.62 -12.60 -0.35
N GLN A 141 9.91 -12.96 -0.29
CA GLN A 141 10.95 -12.09 0.25
C GLN A 141 11.11 -10.81 -0.57
N GLN A 142 11.12 -10.92 -1.91
CA GLN A 142 11.18 -9.76 -2.79
C GLN A 142 10.01 -8.79 -2.56
N MET A 143 8.80 -9.32 -2.38
CA MET A 143 7.62 -8.50 -2.09
C MET A 143 7.71 -7.83 -0.72
N LEU A 144 8.19 -8.57 0.30
CA LEU A 144 8.48 -8.00 1.63
C LEU A 144 9.48 -6.86 1.55
N ASP A 145 10.59 -7.06 0.84
CA ASP A 145 11.67 -6.07 0.74
C ASP A 145 11.17 -4.78 0.08
N ILE A 146 10.42 -4.89 -1.02
CA ILE A 146 9.83 -3.73 -1.71
C ILE A 146 8.90 -2.94 -0.78
N PHE A 147 8.02 -3.61 -0.04
CA PHE A 147 7.08 -2.92 0.85
C PHE A 147 7.73 -2.47 2.17
N ASN A 148 8.85 -3.05 2.59
CA ASN A 148 9.64 -2.58 3.72
C ASN A 148 10.32 -1.22 3.45
N GLU A 149 10.57 -0.85 2.20
CA GLU A 149 11.01 0.52 1.86
C GLU A 149 9.91 1.57 2.16
N MET A 150 8.66 1.13 2.33
CA MET A 150 7.51 2.01 2.61
C MET A 150 6.96 1.86 4.03
N GLY A 151 7.70 1.22 4.94
CA GLY A 151 7.33 1.00 6.34
C GLY A 151 7.72 -0.39 6.82
N LEU A 152 6.81 -1.08 7.50
CA LEU A 152 6.97 -2.46 7.94
C LEU A 152 6.01 -3.36 7.18
N ALA A 153 6.52 -4.39 6.51
CA ALA A 153 5.74 -5.40 5.82
C ALA A 153 5.80 -6.76 6.55
N MET A 154 4.68 -7.47 6.58
CA MET A 154 4.61 -8.80 7.20
C MET A 154 3.81 -9.77 6.35
N LEU A 155 4.31 -11.01 6.20
CA LEU A 155 3.53 -12.11 5.66
C LEU A 155 2.49 -12.59 6.68
N VAL A 156 1.28 -12.78 6.22
CA VAL A 156 0.17 -13.33 7.01
C VAL A 156 -0.63 -14.32 6.16
N PRO A 157 -1.16 -15.39 6.74
CA PRO A 157 -2.08 -16.27 6.02
C PRO A 157 -3.33 -15.51 5.56
N GLU A 158 -3.85 -15.84 4.37
CA GLU A 158 -5.04 -15.17 3.80
C GLU A 158 -6.22 -15.13 4.78
N GLN A 159 -6.44 -16.23 5.52
CA GLN A 159 -7.53 -16.35 6.48
C GLN A 159 -7.45 -15.35 7.64
N LYS A 160 -6.24 -14.84 7.92
CA LYS A 160 -6.01 -13.84 8.98
C LYS A 160 -6.04 -12.40 8.47
N LEU A 161 -6.03 -12.17 7.14
CA LEU A 161 -6.01 -10.82 6.59
C LEU A 161 -7.14 -9.92 7.11
N ALA A 162 -8.35 -10.43 7.26
CA ALA A 162 -9.48 -9.63 7.76
C ALA A 162 -9.24 -9.13 9.19
N ALA A 163 -8.84 -10.02 10.09
CA ALA A 163 -8.58 -9.67 11.49
C ALA A 163 -7.36 -8.74 11.64
N THR A 164 -6.27 -9.05 10.92
CA THR A 164 -5.06 -8.21 10.94
C THR A 164 -5.28 -6.85 10.28
N THR A 165 -6.12 -6.77 9.23
CA THR A 165 -6.53 -5.49 8.61
C THR A 165 -7.28 -4.60 9.59
N ALA A 166 -8.17 -5.17 10.41
CA ALA A 166 -8.87 -4.42 11.46
C ALA A 166 -7.88 -3.81 12.47
N LEU A 167 -6.83 -4.55 12.81
CA LEU A 167 -5.79 -4.08 13.73
C LEU A 167 -4.91 -2.98 13.11
N THR A 168 -4.54 -3.10 11.84
CA THR A 168 -3.52 -2.25 11.19
C THR A 168 -4.13 -1.12 10.35
N SER A 169 -4.83 -1.45 9.27
CA SER A 169 -5.38 -0.44 8.34
C SER A 169 -6.57 0.31 8.93
N CYS A 170 -7.42 -0.34 9.74
CA CYS A 170 -8.45 0.34 10.51
C CYS A 170 -7.88 0.97 11.78
N GLY A 171 -6.89 0.32 12.42
CA GLY A 171 -6.25 0.76 13.66
C GLY A 171 -5.71 2.18 13.60
N ILE A 172 -5.13 2.60 12.48
CA ILE A 172 -4.63 3.98 12.30
C ILE A 172 -5.72 5.02 12.50
N ALA A 173 -6.97 4.72 12.14
CA ALA A 173 -8.08 5.65 12.34
C ALA A 173 -8.41 5.86 13.82
N TYR A 174 -8.25 4.82 14.65
CA TYR A 174 -8.45 4.92 16.10
C TYR A 174 -7.37 5.78 16.76
N VAL A 175 -6.11 5.62 16.33
CA VAL A 175 -4.99 6.47 16.80
C VAL A 175 -5.21 7.93 16.40
N LEU A 176 -5.63 8.20 15.16
CA LEU A 176 -5.95 9.56 14.72
C LEU A 176 -7.12 10.16 15.52
N LYS A 177 -8.12 9.36 15.89
CA LYS A 177 -9.23 9.80 16.76
C LYS A 177 -8.76 10.10 18.19
N TYR A 178 -7.86 9.29 18.74
CA TYR A 178 -7.20 9.57 20.01
C TYR A 178 -6.41 10.90 19.97
N ILE A 179 -5.60 11.10 18.93
CA ILE A 179 -4.84 12.35 18.72
C ILE A 179 -5.78 13.54 18.67
N GLN A 180 -6.88 13.45 17.92
CA GLN A 180 -7.90 14.51 17.84
C GLN A 180 -8.48 14.85 19.20
N ALA A 181 -8.90 13.85 19.98
CA ALA A 181 -9.50 14.05 21.30
C ALA A 181 -8.51 14.68 22.30
N ALA A 182 -7.28 14.18 22.34
CA ALA A 182 -6.23 14.69 23.23
C ALA A 182 -5.81 16.14 22.84
N MET A 183 -5.75 16.43 21.54
CA MET A 183 -5.52 17.78 21.04
C MET A 183 -6.63 18.74 21.50
N GLN A 184 -7.90 18.33 21.39
CA GLN A 184 -9.04 19.13 21.81
C GLN A 184 -8.99 19.46 23.31
N ALA A 185 -8.69 18.47 24.15
CA ALA A 185 -8.54 18.66 25.59
C ALA A 185 -7.39 19.67 25.91
N GLY A 186 -6.25 19.56 25.20
CA GLY A 186 -5.16 20.52 25.33
C GLY A 186 -5.58 21.97 24.99
N ILE A 187 -6.36 22.13 23.93
CA ILE A 187 -6.90 23.44 23.51
C ILE A 187 -7.82 24.03 24.59
N GLU A 188 -8.69 23.20 25.16
CA GLU A 188 -9.60 23.63 26.26
C GLU A 188 -8.84 24.06 27.53
N MET A 189 -7.64 23.49 27.74
CA MET A 189 -6.71 23.89 28.81
C MET A 189 -5.85 25.10 28.46
N GLY A 190 -6.04 25.74 27.29
CA GLY A 190 -5.34 26.94 26.87
C GLY A 190 -4.07 26.72 26.06
N VAL A 191 -3.79 25.49 25.61
CA VAL A 191 -2.65 25.20 24.71
C VAL A 191 -2.98 25.65 23.28
N TYR A 192 -2.04 26.32 22.62
CA TYR A 192 -2.26 26.75 21.24
C TYR A 192 -2.46 25.53 20.30
N PRO A 193 -3.45 25.55 19.37
CA PRO A 193 -3.83 24.36 18.59
C PRO A 193 -2.69 23.66 17.85
N LYS A 194 -1.78 24.42 17.21
CA LYS A 194 -0.62 23.86 16.50
C LYS A 194 0.39 23.17 17.44
N ASP A 195 0.52 23.70 18.66
CA ASP A 195 1.42 23.11 19.66
C ASP A 195 0.80 21.87 20.28
N ALA A 196 -0.50 21.89 20.60
CA ALA A 196 -1.24 20.71 21.05
C ALA A 196 -1.12 19.55 20.04
N GLN A 197 -1.29 19.84 18.74
CA GLN A 197 -1.10 18.86 17.68
C GLN A 197 0.30 18.23 17.67
N LYS A 198 1.34 19.06 17.74
CA LYS A 198 2.74 18.59 17.76
C LYS A 198 3.05 17.75 19.00
N MET A 199 2.62 18.24 20.17
CA MET A 199 2.87 17.58 21.46
C MET A 199 2.25 16.16 21.47
N ILE A 200 0.97 16.03 21.11
CA ILE A 200 0.32 14.73 21.14
C ILE A 200 0.84 13.79 20.05
N ALA A 201 1.10 14.29 18.84
CA ALA A 201 1.63 13.46 17.76
C ALA A 201 3.03 12.91 18.14
N GLN A 202 3.91 13.72 18.74
CA GLN A 202 5.22 13.28 19.21
C GLN A 202 5.10 12.27 20.37
N SER A 203 4.16 12.47 21.29
CA SER A 203 3.92 11.54 22.40
C SER A 203 3.46 10.16 21.90
N VAL A 204 2.54 10.12 20.92
CA VAL A 204 2.07 8.87 20.30
C VAL A 204 3.22 8.18 19.55
N LYS A 205 4.03 8.93 18.80
CA LYS A 205 5.22 8.39 18.14
C LYS A 205 6.16 7.76 19.16
N GLY A 206 6.46 8.47 20.25
CA GLY A 206 7.33 7.96 21.32
C GLY A 206 6.79 6.68 21.97
N ALA A 207 5.48 6.61 22.22
CA ALA A 207 4.84 5.40 22.75
C ALA A 207 4.95 4.21 21.79
N ALA A 208 4.76 4.43 20.48
CA ALA A 208 4.94 3.40 19.47
C ALA A 208 6.40 2.90 19.42
N GLU A 209 7.38 3.79 19.47
CA GLU A 209 8.81 3.45 19.47
C GLU A 209 9.21 2.61 20.72
N LEU A 210 8.67 2.93 21.89
CA LEU A 210 8.91 2.15 23.10
C LEU A 210 8.46 0.69 22.95
N VAL A 211 7.38 0.43 22.20
CA VAL A 211 6.89 -0.91 21.92
C VAL A 211 7.70 -1.58 20.81
N LEU A 212 7.92 -0.88 19.68
CA LEU A 212 8.56 -1.44 18.49
C LEU A 212 10.06 -1.69 18.69
N GLN A 213 10.78 -0.72 19.26
CA GLN A 213 12.23 -0.78 19.41
C GLN A 213 12.64 -1.26 20.81
N GLY A 214 11.92 -0.82 21.83
CA GLY A 214 12.21 -1.16 23.21
C GLY A 214 11.70 -2.53 23.65
N GLY A 215 10.82 -3.18 22.87
CA GLY A 215 10.19 -4.45 23.22
C GLY A 215 9.33 -4.38 24.49
N ASN A 216 8.95 -3.18 24.92
CA ASN A 216 8.16 -2.99 26.14
C ASN A 216 6.71 -3.43 25.90
N HIS A 217 6.14 -4.14 26.89
CA HIS A 217 4.72 -4.40 26.88
C HIS A 217 3.95 -3.11 27.21
N PRO A 218 2.81 -2.81 26.54
CA PRO A 218 2.05 -1.57 26.76
C PRO A 218 1.59 -1.32 28.21
N GLU A 219 1.54 -2.35 29.04
CA GLU A 219 1.14 -2.27 30.46
C GLU A 219 2.32 -2.03 31.43
N ARG A 220 3.54 -1.83 30.91
CA ARG A 220 4.74 -1.65 31.75
C ARG A 220 5.30 -0.26 31.69
#